data_909b5e72a431e430a7b98445bc9d671d
#
_entry.id   909b5e72a431e430a7b98445bc9d671d
#
_cell.length_a   1.000
_cell.length_b   1.000
_cell.length_c   1.000
_cell.angle_alpha   90.00
_cell.angle_beta   90.00
_cell.angle_gamma   90.00
#
_symmetry.space_group_name_H-M   'P 1'
#
loop_
_entity.id
_entity.type
_entity.pdbx_description
1 polymer ?
#
loop_
_entity_poly.entity_id
_entity_poly.type
_entity_poly.pdbx_seq_one_letter_code
_entity_poly.pdbx_strand_id
1 'polypeptide(L)'
;MSASGPRPTVVVVTGLSGAGKSQALHALEDLGFFCVDNLPTVLAPEAVALCERGGMTRMALGIDVRVREFLGAIGQVTKVLDDGGQRDLQVIFLDASDEKLLHRFSESRRPHPLSAESGHEGALAVLDGVRIERERLAPLRASATRVIDTTNTSVHDLRRMLIAHFGPASGGAPRMVTRIVSFGFKYGTPVDADVVLDVRFLDNPYFVPGLKGLTGLDPPVVDHVLGAAETREFLGRTRDLLAYVMPKYEREGKSYLTIAIGCTGGRHRSVVVGEALARDLSTPAGPPITVVHRDVHRGNTAPLDGEAPALPAAPCSEDSRDERQSALELKGATTPPPATAPSQVASRGGHR
;
A
#
# COMPACT_ATOMS: atom_id res chain seq x y z
N MET A 1 -21.26 -36.26 21.90
CA MET A 1 -20.14 -35.36 22.28
C MET A 1 -19.79 -34.56 21.04
N SER A 2 -20.39 -33.36 20.91
CA SER A 2 -20.16 -32.48 19.77
C SER A 2 -18.76 -31.85 19.93
N ALA A 3 -17.88 -32.12 18.99
CA ALA A 3 -16.62 -31.39 18.88
C ALA A 3 -16.95 -29.92 18.57
N SER A 4 -16.86 -29.06 19.58
CA SER A 4 -17.00 -27.63 19.40
C SER A 4 -15.80 -27.13 18.58
N GLY A 5 -16.03 -26.87 17.30
CA GLY A 5 -15.08 -26.13 16.50
C GLY A 5 -14.77 -24.74 17.14
N PRO A 6 -13.74 -24.04 16.68
CA PRO A 6 -13.45 -22.74 17.21
C PRO A 6 -14.67 -21.82 17.04
N ARG A 7 -15.02 -21.09 18.12
CA ARG A 7 -16.16 -20.15 18.08
C ARG A 7 -15.91 -19.06 17.05
N PRO A 8 -16.94 -18.67 16.28
CA PRO A 8 -16.81 -17.52 15.38
C PRO A 8 -16.45 -16.25 16.15
N THR A 9 -15.49 -15.49 15.64
CA THR A 9 -15.11 -14.20 16.20
C THR A 9 -15.80 -13.08 15.45
N VAL A 10 -16.54 -12.25 16.16
CA VAL A 10 -17.24 -11.08 15.62
C VAL A 10 -16.68 -9.83 16.28
N VAL A 11 -16.09 -8.95 15.49
CA VAL A 11 -15.54 -7.66 15.96
C VAL A 11 -16.44 -6.54 15.48
N VAL A 12 -17.01 -5.79 16.41
CA VAL A 12 -17.71 -4.54 16.10
C VAL A 12 -16.73 -3.38 16.26
N VAL A 13 -16.47 -2.67 15.17
CA VAL A 13 -15.63 -1.48 15.17
C VAL A 13 -16.52 -0.24 15.12
N THR A 14 -16.45 0.57 16.15
CA THR A 14 -17.20 1.81 16.27
C THR A 14 -16.37 2.93 16.89
N GLY A 15 -16.91 4.10 17.10
CA GLY A 15 -16.19 5.23 17.69
C GLY A 15 -16.41 6.53 16.93
N LEU A 16 -15.75 7.58 17.38
CA LEU A 16 -15.93 8.93 16.86
C LEU A 16 -15.56 9.03 15.37
N SER A 17 -16.24 9.90 14.67
CA SER A 17 -15.93 10.25 13.28
C SER A 17 -14.52 10.84 13.21
N GLY A 18 -13.69 10.32 12.30
CA GLY A 18 -12.27 10.71 12.23
C GLY A 18 -11.33 9.96 13.19
N ALA A 19 -11.83 9.08 14.08
CA ALA A 19 -11.00 8.30 15.00
C ALA A 19 -10.26 7.12 14.35
N GLY A 20 -10.52 6.82 13.05
CA GLY A 20 -9.76 5.79 12.31
C GLY A 20 -10.49 4.48 12.09
N LYS A 21 -11.83 4.44 12.12
CA LYS A 21 -12.64 3.21 11.93
C LYS A 21 -12.29 2.45 10.65
N SER A 22 -12.23 3.12 9.50
CA SER A 22 -11.89 2.45 8.23
C SER A 22 -10.47 1.89 8.23
N GLN A 23 -9.52 2.56 8.88
CA GLN A 23 -8.15 2.04 9.03
C GLN A 23 -8.10 0.79 9.91
N ALA A 24 -8.93 0.75 10.95
CA ALA A 24 -9.06 -0.43 11.80
C ALA A 24 -9.67 -1.62 11.03
N LEU A 25 -10.68 -1.38 10.19
CA LEU A 25 -11.28 -2.42 9.35
C LEU A 25 -10.28 -2.95 8.33
N HIS A 26 -9.51 -2.09 7.64
CA HIS A 26 -8.44 -2.54 6.74
C HIS A 26 -7.40 -3.39 7.47
N ALA A 27 -7.02 -3.02 8.69
CA ALA A 27 -6.08 -3.81 9.48
C ALA A 27 -6.65 -5.18 9.88
N LEU A 28 -7.95 -5.28 10.14
CA LEU A 28 -8.63 -6.54 10.42
C LEU A 28 -8.79 -7.39 9.15
N GLU A 29 -9.03 -6.78 8.00
CA GLU A 29 -9.06 -7.45 6.69
C GLU A 29 -7.71 -8.11 6.38
N ASP A 30 -6.60 -7.40 6.61
CA ASP A 30 -5.23 -7.94 6.51
C ASP A 30 -5.00 -9.16 7.44
N LEU A 31 -5.73 -9.25 8.54
CA LEU A 31 -5.71 -10.38 9.47
C LEU A 31 -6.68 -11.50 9.08
N GLY A 32 -7.32 -11.41 7.93
CA GLY A 32 -8.24 -12.42 7.40
C GLY A 32 -9.66 -12.36 7.98
N PHE A 33 -10.07 -11.20 8.52
CA PHE A 33 -11.49 -10.97 8.83
C PHE A 33 -12.24 -10.60 7.56
N PHE A 34 -13.46 -11.08 7.44
CA PHE A 34 -14.42 -10.56 6.47
C PHE A 34 -14.97 -9.24 7.02
N CYS A 35 -14.67 -8.13 6.36
CA CYS A 35 -15.00 -6.79 6.83
C CYS A 35 -16.21 -6.21 6.08
N VAL A 36 -17.14 -5.61 6.83
CA VAL A 36 -18.25 -4.84 6.29
C VAL A 36 -18.20 -3.45 6.93
N ASP A 37 -17.95 -2.41 6.14
CA ASP A 37 -17.94 -1.04 6.64
C ASP A 37 -19.31 -0.37 6.50
N ASN A 38 -19.57 0.59 7.39
CA ASN A 38 -20.77 1.44 7.36
C ASN A 38 -22.09 0.65 7.38
N LEU A 39 -22.13 -0.46 8.13
CA LEU A 39 -23.29 -1.33 8.24
C LEU A 39 -24.36 -0.68 9.18
N PRO A 40 -25.62 -0.55 8.74
CA PRO A 40 -26.70 -0.16 9.63
C PRO A 40 -26.83 -1.17 10.80
N THR A 41 -26.91 -0.67 12.02
CA THR A 41 -26.88 -1.49 13.25
C THR A 41 -27.92 -2.62 13.23
N VAL A 42 -29.10 -2.34 12.71
CA VAL A 42 -30.22 -3.30 12.64
C VAL A 42 -29.95 -4.49 11.72
N LEU A 43 -29.07 -4.33 10.72
CA LEU A 43 -28.69 -5.39 9.78
C LEU A 43 -27.51 -6.24 10.27
N ALA A 44 -26.86 -5.86 11.34
CA ALA A 44 -25.67 -6.57 11.82
C ALA A 44 -25.94 -8.05 12.18
N PRO A 45 -27.02 -8.43 12.84
CA PRO A 45 -27.32 -9.84 13.12
C PRO A 45 -27.52 -10.67 11.85
N GLU A 46 -28.24 -10.12 10.87
CA GLU A 46 -28.50 -10.81 9.59
C GLU A 46 -27.21 -10.98 8.78
N ALA A 47 -26.36 -9.93 8.75
CA ALA A 47 -25.06 -9.98 8.08
C ALA A 47 -24.18 -11.08 8.68
N VAL A 48 -24.08 -11.16 10.02
CA VAL A 48 -23.33 -12.21 10.70
C VAL A 48 -23.87 -13.59 10.38
N ALA A 49 -25.19 -13.80 10.50
CA ALA A 49 -25.82 -15.08 10.20
C ALA A 49 -25.62 -15.52 8.74
N LEU A 50 -25.59 -14.57 7.80
CA LEU A 50 -25.30 -14.85 6.39
C LEU A 50 -23.84 -15.29 6.20
N CYS A 51 -22.90 -14.61 6.82
CA CYS A 51 -21.49 -14.95 6.76
C CYS A 51 -21.19 -16.31 7.37
N GLU A 52 -21.80 -16.64 8.51
CA GLU A 52 -21.66 -17.95 9.15
C GLU A 52 -22.18 -19.07 8.26
N ARG A 53 -23.35 -18.89 7.60
CA ARG A 53 -23.85 -19.85 6.60
C ARG A 53 -22.87 -20.03 5.43
N GLY A 54 -22.11 -19.00 5.09
CA GLY A 54 -21.02 -19.04 4.12
C GLY A 54 -19.71 -19.67 4.63
N GLY A 55 -19.69 -20.15 5.89
CA GLY A 55 -18.51 -20.78 6.49
C GLY A 55 -17.46 -19.77 7.03
N MET A 56 -17.80 -18.50 7.13
CA MET A 56 -16.89 -17.50 7.68
C MET A 56 -16.87 -17.55 9.20
N THR A 57 -15.68 -17.60 9.77
CA THR A 57 -15.47 -17.71 11.23
C THR A 57 -14.88 -16.43 11.85
N ARG A 58 -14.47 -15.46 11.04
CA ARG A 58 -13.87 -14.19 11.49
C ARG A 58 -14.52 -13.05 10.72
N MET A 59 -15.23 -12.18 11.43
CA MET A 59 -15.99 -11.07 10.84
C MET A 59 -15.72 -9.78 11.59
N ALA A 60 -15.62 -8.66 10.86
CA ALA A 60 -15.50 -7.34 11.46
C ALA A 60 -16.54 -6.40 10.84
N LEU A 61 -17.31 -5.74 11.69
CA LEU A 61 -18.42 -4.89 11.30
C LEU A 61 -18.13 -3.45 11.72
N GLY A 62 -17.96 -2.57 10.74
CA GLY A 62 -17.90 -1.13 10.94
C GLY A 62 -19.32 -0.59 11.14
N ILE A 63 -19.68 -0.27 12.37
CA ILE A 63 -21.01 0.26 12.70
C ILE A 63 -20.90 1.77 12.89
N ASP A 64 -21.66 2.51 12.06
CA ASP A 64 -21.79 3.93 12.16
C ASP A 64 -23.11 4.31 12.85
N VAL A 65 -22.98 4.91 14.01
CA VAL A 65 -24.12 5.22 14.92
C VAL A 65 -24.55 6.69 14.82
N ARG A 66 -24.38 7.33 13.66
CA ARG A 66 -24.78 8.74 13.46
C ARG A 66 -26.29 8.97 13.56
N VAL A 67 -27.09 7.95 13.33
CA VAL A 67 -28.55 8.04 13.37
C VAL A 67 -29.03 7.71 14.78
N ARG A 68 -29.77 8.66 15.41
CA ARG A 68 -30.31 8.52 16.79
C ARG A 68 -31.07 7.22 17.03
N GLU A 69 -31.79 6.75 16.04
CA GLU A 69 -32.57 5.50 16.09
C GLU A 69 -31.72 4.25 16.29
N PHE A 70 -30.44 4.27 15.88
CA PHE A 70 -29.54 3.13 16.00
C PHE A 70 -28.83 3.04 17.36
N LEU A 71 -28.74 4.13 18.12
CA LEU A 71 -28.12 4.14 19.45
C LEU A 71 -28.92 3.34 20.46
N GLY A 72 -30.27 3.40 20.40
CA GLY A 72 -31.15 2.62 21.28
C GLY A 72 -31.10 1.12 21.01
N ALA A 73 -30.80 0.71 19.79
CA ALA A 73 -30.78 -0.69 19.38
C ALA A 73 -29.46 -1.39 19.70
N ILE A 74 -28.35 -0.65 19.93
CA ILE A 74 -27.00 -1.25 19.98
C ILE A 74 -26.85 -2.26 21.12
N GLY A 75 -27.42 -1.98 22.28
CA GLY A 75 -27.40 -2.90 23.42
C GLY A 75 -28.21 -4.19 23.18
N GLN A 76 -29.24 -4.12 22.35
CA GLN A 76 -29.98 -5.32 21.91
C GLN A 76 -29.23 -6.06 20.82
N VAL A 77 -28.66 -5.32 19.86
CA VAL A 77 -27.88 -5.90 18.76
C VAL A 77 -26.64 -6.60 19.29
N THR A 78 -25.90 -6.04 20.24
CA THR A 78 -24.74 -6.68 20.84
C THR A 78 -25.12 -7.97 21.56
N LYS A 79 -26.27 -8.02 22.26
CA LYS A 79 -26.78 -9.25 22.87
C LYS A 79 -27.12 -10.32 21.84
N VAL A 80 -27.74 -9.92 20.73
CA VAL A 80 -28.05 -10.84 19.62
C VAL A 80 -26.78 -11.31 18.92
N LEU A 81 -25.78 -10.44 18.78
CA LEU A 81 -24.49 -10.79 18.19
C LEU A 81 -23.69 -11.74 19.08
N ASP A 82 -23.79 -11.61 20.42
CA ASP A 82 -23.16 -12.52 21.37
C ASP A 82 -23.77 -13.93 21.33
N ASP A 83 -25.06 -14.05 20.98
CA ASP A 83 -25.80 -15.30 20.83
C ASP A 83 -25.64 -16.21 22.06
N GLY A 84 -25.73 -15.65 23.27
CA GLY A 84 -25.59 -16.42 24.52
C GLY A 84 -24.19 -16.99 24.73
N GLY A 85 -23.14 -16.33 24.20
CA GLY A 85 -21.74 -16.75 24.32
C GLY A 85 -21.32 -17.81 23.30
N GLN A 86 -22.11 -18.03 22.24
CA GLN A 86 -21.75 -18.93 21.14
C GLN A 86 -20.71 -18.31 20.21
N ARG A 87 -20.59 -16.95 20.22
CA ARG A 87 -19.60 -16.17 19.48
C ARG A 87 -18.62 -15.49 20.43
N ASP A 88 -17.40 -15.31 19.97
CA ASP A 88 -16.43 -14.39 20.62
C ASP A 88 -16.71 -12.97 20.09
N LEU A 89 -17.63 -12.26 20.77
CA LEU A 89 -18.00 -10.91 20.41
C LEU A 89 -17.07 -9.90 21.08
N GLN A 90 -16.44 -9.04 20.29
CA GLN A 90 -15.61 -7.93 20.77
C GLN A 90 -16.08 -6.61 20.19
N VAL A 91 -16.32 -5.63 21.05
CA VAL A 91 -16.69 -4.27 20.67
C VAL A 91 -15.50 -3.35 20.89
N ILE A 92 -14.93 -2.85 19.81
CA ILE A 92 -13.82 -1.90 19.81
C ILE A 92 -14.37 -0.50 19.59
N PHE A 93 -14.11 0.38 20.54
CA PHE A 93 -14.41 1.79 20.44
C PHE A 93 -13.15 2.60 20.15
N LEU A 94 -13.12 3.29 19.00
CA LEU A 94 -12.02 4.20 18.65
C LEU A 94 -12.33 5.61 19.13
N ASP A 95 -11.44 6.16 19.93
CA ASP A 95 -11.53 7.50 20.49
C ASP A 95 -10.34 8.35 20.05
N ALA A 96 -10.47 9.67 20.12
CA ALA A 96 -9.37 10.62 19.97
C ALA A 96 -9.74 11.93 20.65
N SER A 97 -8.75 12.78 20.98
CA SER A 97 -9.02 14.12 21.52
C SER A 97 -9.74 14.99 20.50
N ASP A 98 -10.54 15.94 21.00
CA ASP A 98 -11.31 16.87 20.16
C ASP A 98 -10.39 17.67 19.24
N GLU A 99 -9.21 18.09 19.75
CA GLU A 99 -8.20 18.81 18.98
C GLU A 99 -7.68 17.95 17.81
N LYS A 100 -7.40 16.68 18.08
CA LYS A 100 -6.90 15.77 17.04
C LYS A 100 -7.96 15.47 15.98
N LEU A 101 -9.21 15.32 16.40
CA LEU A 101 -10.33 15.14 15.46
C LEU A 101 -10.53 16.39 14.60
N LEU A 102 -10.53 17.57 15.20
CA LEU A 102 -10.61 18.84 14.47
C LEU A 102 -9.50 18.96 13.42
N HIS A 103 -8.27 18.63 13.80
CA HIS A 103 -7.13 18.64 12.87
C HIS A 103 -7.34 17.67 11.69
N ARG A 104 -7.78 16.43 11.95
CA ARG A 104 -8.05 15.43 10.90
C ARG A 104 -9.18 15.85 9.96
N PHE A 105 -10.21 16.50 10.48
CA PHE A 105 -11.28 17.07 9.64
C PHE A 105 -10.78 18.22 8.78
N SER A 106 -9.92 19.08 9.32
CA SER A 106 -9.30 20.17 8.57
C SER A 106 -8.43 19.65 7.42
N GLU A 107 -7.64 18.61 7.64
CA GLU A 107 -6.79 17.97 6.61
C GLU A 107 -7.66 17.32 5.51
N SER A 108 -8.72 16.62 5.89
CA SER A 108 -9.58 15.90 4.94
C SER A 108 -10.53 16.82 4.17
N ARG A 109 -10.70 18.06 4.61
CA ARG A 109 -11.66 19.05 4.07
C ARG A 109 -13.10 18.53 4.02
N ARG A 110 -13.45 17.60 4.88
CA ARG A 110 -14.81 17.06 4.98
C ARG A 110 -15.53 17.70 6.16
N PRO A 111 -16.81 18.05 6.02
CA PRO A 111 -17.61 18.49 7.16
C PRO A 111 -17.80 17.33 8.13
N HIS A 112 -17.91 17.65 9.43
CA HIS A 112 -18.32 16.64 10.40
C HIS A 112 -19.78 16.25 10.16
N PRO A 113 -20.15 14.97 10.24
CA PRO A 113 -21.52 14.51 9.94
C PRO A 113 -22.62 15.21 10.75
N LEU A 114 -22.32 15.62 11.97
CA LEU A 114 -23.26 16.31 12.86
C LEU A 114 -23.06 17.84 12.92
N SER A 115 -22.21 18.41 12.07
CA SER A 115 -21.95 19.85 12.06
C SER A 115 -23.20 20.68 11.71
N ALA A 116 -24.11 20.15 10.90
CA ALA A 116 -25.35 20.82 10.56
C ALA A 116 -26.29 21.00 11.77
N GLU A 117 -26.13 20.25 12.84
CA GLU A 117 -26.94 20.35 14.07
C GLU A 117 -26.40 21.41 15.04
N SER A 118 -25.22 21.96 14.84
CA SER A 118 -24.56 22.86 15.77
C SER A 118 -25.07 24.32 15.70
N GLY A 119 -25.63 24.70 14.56
CA GLY A 119 -25.98 26.11 14.30
C GLY A 119 -24.81 27.06 14.06
N HIS A 120 -23.55 26.49 14.02
CA HIS A 120 -22.32 27.22 13.70
C HIS A 120 -21.78 26.81 12.33
N GLU A 121 -20.78 27.54 11.85
CA GLU A 121 -20.06 27.24 10.60
C GLU A 121 -18.56 27.02 10.83
N GLY A 122 -17.91 26.39 9.86
CA GLY A 122 -16.46 26.17 9.85
C GLY A 122 -15.96 25.28 10.99
N ALA A 123 -14.83 25.63 11.59
CA ALA A 123 -14.17 24.85 12.63
C ALA A 123 -15.00 24.70 13.92
N LEU A 124 -15.82 25.70 14.27
CA LEU A 124 -16.72 25.62 15.43
C LEU A 124 -17.80 24.58 15.22
N ALA A 125 -18.40 24.52 14.01
CA ALA A 125 -19.37 23.48 13.67
C ALA A 125 -18.81 22.07 13.77
N VAL A 126 -17.54 21.87 13.37
CA VAL A 126 -16.85 20.58 13.51
C VAL A 126 -16.66 20.21 14.97
N LEU A 127 -16.21 21.15 15.80
CA LEU A 127 -15.97 20.91 17.23
C LEU A 127 -17.26 20.56 17.97
N ASP A 128 -18.34 21.29 17.69
CA ASP A 128 -19.64 21.01 18.29
C ASP A 128 -20.20 19.67 17.80
N GLY A 129 -20.03 19.35 16.51
CA GLY A 129 -20.39 18.05 15.97
C GLY A 129 -19.65 16.90 16.67
N VAL A 130 -18.36 17.06 16.95
CA VAL A 130 -17.55 16.08 17.73
C VAL A 130 -18.09 15.93 19.15
N ARG A 131 -18.43 17.03 19.83
CA ARG A 131 -18.98 17.01 21.19
C ARG A 131 -20.33 16.31 21.25
N ILE A 132 -21.22 16.65 20.33
CA ILE A 132 -22.54 16.01 20.20
C ILE A 132 -22.38 14.50 19.94
N GLU A 133 -21.45 14.11 19.04
CA GLU A 133 -21.19 12.69 18.75
C GLU A 133 -20.64 11.98 19.99
N ARG A 134 -19.70 12.58 20.71
CA ARG A 134 -19.11 12.04 21.94
C ARG A 134 -20.15 11.78 23.02
N GLU A 135 -21.05 12.74 23.27
CA GLU A 135 -22.15 12.59 24.21
C GLU A 135 -23.09 11.44 23.80
N ARG A 136 -23.44 11.38 22.54
CA ARG A 136 -24.30 10.31 21.99
C ARG A 136 -23.67 8.94 22.11
N LEU A 137 -22.37 8.83 21.85
CA LEU A 137 -21.65 7.56 21.87
C LEU A 137 -21.14 7.16 23.26
N ALA A 138 -21.29 8.00 24.30
CA ALA A 138 -20.80 7.70 25.63
C ALA A 138 -21.33 6.36 26.21
N PRO A 139 -22.59 5.97 26.05
CA PRO A 139 -23.08 4.66 26.51
C PRO A 139 -22.40 3.50 25.78
N LEU A 140 -22.17 3.65 24.48
CA LEU A 140 -21.50 2.62 23.67
C LEU A 140 -20.01 2.50 24.04
N ARG A 141 -19.34 3.62 24.27
CA ARG A 141 -17.98 3.65 24.77
C ARG A 141 -17.86 2.92 26.13
N ALA A 142 -18.83 3.12 27.01
CA ALA A 142 -18.84 2.47 28.33
C ALA A 142 -19.07 0.95 28.24
N SER A 143 -19.80 0.48 27.24
CA SER A 143 -20.05 -0.96 27.01
C SER A 143 -19.04 -1.63 26.09
N ALA A 144 -18.08 -0.89 25.56
CA ALA A 144 -17.07 -1.43 24.66
C ALA A 144 -16.14 -2.42 25.41
N THR A 145 -15.83 -3.55 24.77
CA THR A 145 -14.85 -4.51 25.25
C THR A 145 -13.46 -3.86 25.35
N ARG A 146 -13.17 -2.95 24.42
CA ARG A 146 -11.91 -2.23 24.38
C ARG A 146 -12.09 -0.83 23.80
N VAL A 147 -11.50 0.17 24.49
CA VAL A 147 -11.38 1.53 23.98
C VAL A 147 -9.93 1.74 23.52
N ILE A 148 -9.75 2.19 22.29
CA ILE A 148 -8.44 2.52 21.73
C ILE A 148 -8.39 4.03 21.50
N ASP A 149 -7.51 4.72 22.23
CA ASP A 149 -7.23 6.13 22.02
C ASP A 149 -6.22 6.29 20.86
N THR A 150 -6.69 6.95 19.80
CA THR A 150 -5.90 7.20 18.59
C THR A 150 -5.35 8.63 18.51
N THR A 151 -5.38 9.41 19.60
CA THR A 151 -4.92 10.80 19.64
C THR A 151 -3.49 10.95 19.12
N ASN A 152 -2.58 10.15 19.65
CA ASN A 152 -1.15 10.14 19.31
C ASN A 152 -0.74 8.88 18.54
N THR A 153 -1.68 8.21 17.95
CA THR A 153 -1.47 6.93 17.26
C THR A 153 -1.42 7.16 15.75
N SER A 154 -0.37 6.68 15.09
CA SER A 154 -0.33 6.61 13.63
C SER A 154 -1.20 5.46 13.11
N VAL A 155 -1.46 5.44 11.81
CA VAL A 155 -2.17 4.32 11.15
C VAL A 155 -1.44 3.00 11.40
N HIS A 156 -0.11 3.01 11.37
CA HIS A 156 0.73 1.84 11.62
C HIS A 156 0.68 1.38 13.07
N ASP A 157 0.59 2.30 14.03
CA ASP A 157 0.44 1.97 15.44
C ASP A 157 -0.90 1.29 15.71
N LEU A 158 -1.99 1.84 15.15
CA LEU A 158 -3.33 1.23 15.25
C LEU A 158 -3.31 -0.18 14.66
N ARG A 159 -2.72 -0.37 13.47
CA ARG A 159 -2.56 -1.69 12.85
C ARG A 159 -1.81 -2.65 13.76
N ARG A 160 -0.67 -2.23 14.35
CA ARG A 160 0.10 -3.06 15.30
C ARG A 160 -0.70 -3.46 16.54
N MET A 161 -1.49 -2.54 17.10
CA MET A 161 -2.35 -2.83 18.26
C MET A 161 -3.40 -3.90 17.93
N LEU A 162 -4.00 -3.81 16.74
CA LEU A 162 -5.00 -4.78 16.28
C LEU A 162 -4.36 -6.14 15.95
N ILE A 163 -3.19 -6.15 15.34
CA ILE A 163 -2.41 -7.38 15.09
C ILE A 163 -2.04 -8.07 16.40
N ALA A 164 -1.57 -7.31 17.39
CA ALA A 164 -1.21 -7.86 18.70
C ALA A 164 -2.41 -8.47 19.43
N HIS A 165 -3.62 -7.99 19.17
CA HIS A 165 -4.84 -8.44 19.83
C HIS A 165 -5.56 -9.57 19.07
N PHE A 166 -5.63 -9.50 17.75
CA PHE A 166 -6.39 -10.42 16.90
C PHE A 166 -5.52 -11.33 16.03
N GLY A 167 -4.22 -11.10 16.01
CA GLY A 167 -3.28 -11.96 15.30
C GLY A 167 -3.27 -13.37 15.87
N PRO A 168 -2.79 -14.36 15.12
CA PRO A 168 -2.68 -15.72 15.60
C PRO A 168 -1.82 -15.77 16.87
N ALA A 169 -2.26 -16.57 17.86
CA ALA A 169 -1.57 -16.73 19.15
C ALA A 169 -0.11 -17.20 19.02
N SER A 170 0.28 -17.73 17.87
CA SER A 170 1.62 -18.15 17.53
C SER A 170 2.56 -17.00 17.11
N GLY A 171 2.18 -15.75 17.33
CA GLY A 171 3.05 -14.58 17.06
C GLY A 171 3.26 -14.23 15.59
N GLY A 172 2.46 -14.78 14.69
CA GLY A 172 2.53 -14.52 13.26
C GLY A 172 1.76 -13.26 12.87
N ALA A 173 2.28 -12.06 13.20
CA ALA A 173 1.92 -10.89 12.40
C ALA A 173 2.20 -11.23 10.92
N PRO A 174 1.39 -10.77 9.95
CA PRO A 174 1.74 -10.95 8.54
C PRO A 174 3.14 -10.36 8.33
N ARG A 175 4.10 -11.24 8.10
CA ARG A 175 5.48 -10.85 7.89
C ARG A 175 5.62 -10.32 6.49
N MET A 176 6.44 -9.30 6.32
CA MET A 176 6.73 -8.74 5.01
C MET A 176 7.32 -9.82 4.08
N VAL A 177 6.65 -10.05 2.95
CA VAL A 177 7.15 -10.96 1.92
C VAL A 177 8.23 -10.23 1.12
N THR A 178 9.44 -10.79 1.13
CA THR A 178 10.57 -10.21 0.41
C THR A 178 10.86 -10.99 -0.86
N ARG A 179 11.00 -10.28 -1.98
CA ARG A 179 11.37 -10.83 -3.26
C ARG A 179 12.63 -10.15 -3.79
N ILE A 180 13.59 -10.93 -4.28
CA ILE A 180 14.77 -10.44 -5.00
C ILE A 180 14.57 -10.73 -6.48
N VAL A 181 14.71 -9.71 -7.33
CA VAL A 181 14.54 -9.82 -8.79
C VAL A 181 15.85 -9.46 -9.47
N SER A 182 16.50 -10.43 -10.12
CA SER A 182 17.62 -10.10 -11.00
C SER A 182 17.12 -9.68 -12.38
N PHE A 183 17.70 -8.61 -12.93
CA PHE A 183 17.26 -8.07 -14.22
C PHE A 183 18.43 -7.48 -15.04
N GLY A 184 18.16 -7.28 -16.34
CA GLY A 184 19.06 -6.56 -17.25
C GLY A 184 18.56 -5.16 -17.54
N PHE A 185 19.40 -4.14 -17.30
CA PHE A 185 19.04 -2.74 -17.58
C PHE A 185 18.61 -2.52 -19.04
N LYS A 186 19.16 -3.28 -19.97
CA LYS A 186 18.76 -3.20 -21.40
C LYS A 186 17.28 -3.56 -21.65
N TYR A 187 16.63 -4.22 -20.70
CA TYR A 187 15.22 -4.59 -20.78
C TYR A 187 14.30 -3.77 -19.85
N GLY A 188 14.84 -2.68 -19.30
CA GLY A 188 14.14 -1.82 -18.36
C GLY A 188 14.17 -2.30 -16.92
N THR A 189 14.04 -1.38 -15.99
CA THR A 189 13.94 -1.66 -14.55
C THR A 189 12.57 -2.27 -14.22
N PRO A 190 12.47 -3.23 -13.29
CA PRO A 190 11.18 -3.71 -12.81
C PRO A 190 10.37 -2.55 -12.20
N VAL A 191 9.11 -2.42 -12.61
CA VAL A 191 8.24 -1.28 -12.22
C VAL A 191 7.79 -1.36 -10.76
N ASP A 192 7.85 -2.55 -10.18
CA ASP A 192 7.46 -2.86 -8.81
C ASP A 192 8.66 -2.93 -7.84
N ALA A 193 9.84 -2.45 -8.27
CA ALA A 193 11.03 -2.45 -7.43
C ALA A 193 10.99 -1.32 -6.40
N ASP A 194 11.14 -1.67 -5.12
CA ASP A 194 11.29 -0.72 -4.02
C ASP A 194 12.73 -0.28 -3.82
N VAL A 195 13.66 -1.21 -4.06
CA VAL A 195 15.11 -0.97 -3.98
C VAL A 195 15.73 -1.45 -5.28
N VAL A 196 16.54 -0.62 -5.91
CA VAL A 196 17.25 -0.98 -7.14
C VAL A 196 18.76 -0.89 -6.89
N LEU A 197 19.47 -2.00 -7.11
CA LEU A 197 20.90 -2.10 -6.97
C LEU A 197 21.52 -2.31 -8.34
N ASP A 198 22.44 -1.43 -8.73
CA ASP A 198 23.21 -1.55 -9.98
C ASP A 198 24.53 -2.25 -9.69
N VAL A 199 24.73 -3.42 -10.30
CA VAL A 199 25.96 -4.21 -10.17
C VAL A 199 26.78 -4.23 -11.45
N ARG A 200 26.64 -3.24 -12.34
CA ARG A 200 27.40 -3.17 -13.59
C ARG A 200 28.89 -2.85 -13.39
N PHE A 201 29.23 -2.25 -12.27
CA PHE A 201 30.61 -1.94 -11.89
C PHE A 201 31.44 -3.17 -11.53
N LEU A 202 30.79 -4.28 -11.11
CA LEU A 202 31.49 -5.53 -10.82
C LEU A 202 32.10 -6.14 -12.09
N ASP A 203 33.15 -6.95 -11.93
CA ASP A 203 33.82 -7.61 -13.03
C ASP A 203 32.86 -8.42 -13.91
N ASN A 204 33.06 -8.36 -15.23
CA ASN A 204 32.06 -8.86 -16.17
C ASN A 204 32.44 -10.22 -16.77
N PRO A 205 31.77 -11.31 -16.35
CA PRO A 205 32.06 -12.67 -16.87
C PRO A 205 31.92 -12.79 -18.39
N TYR A 206 31.20 -11.87 -19.06
CA TYR A 206 31.05 -11.89 -20.51
C TYR A 206 32.38 -11.79 -21.25
N PHE A 207 33.39 -11.14 -20.68
CA PHE A 207 34.72 -10.98 -21.28
C PHE A 207 35.69 -12.08 -20.90
N VAL A 208 35.29 -13.03 -20.04
CA VAL A 208 36.12 -14.16 -19.63
C VAL A 208 35.91 -15.33 -20.57
N PRO A 209 36.99 -15.89 -21.16
CA PRO A 209 36.89 -17.06 -22.02
C PRO A 209 36.15 -18.21 -21.33
N GLY A 210 35.18 -18.79 -22.01
CA GLY A 210 34.38 -19.92 -21.50
C GLY A 210 33.19 -19.54 -20.64
N LEU A 211 33.07 -18.28 -20.12
CA LEU A 211 31.95 -17.87 -19.27
C LEU A 211 30.83 -17.15 -20.03
N LYS A 212 31.09 -16.59 -21.21
CA LYS A 212 30.15 -15.82 -22.02
C LYS A 212 28.82 -16.54 -22.29
N GLY A 213 28.87 -17.84 -22.56
CA GLY A 213 27.68 -18.66 -22.89
C GLY A 213 26.88 -19.11 -21.67
N LEU A 214 27.48 -19.08 -20.50
CA LEU A 214 26.92 -19.53 -19.23
C LEU A 214 25.99 -18.45 -18.60
N THR A 215 25.40 -18.77 -17.48
CA THR A 215 24.53 -17.88 -16.68
C THR A 215 25.09 -17.73 -15.26
N GLY A 216 24.54 -16.82 -14.47
CA GLY A 216 24.88 -16.69 -13.06
C GLY A 216 24.40 -17.83 -12.17
N LEU A 217 23.73 -18.85 -12.74
CA LEU A 217 23.37 -20.09 -12.05
C LEU A 217 24.44 -21.17 -12.23
N ASP A 218 25.33 -20.98 -13.19
CA ASP A 218 26.40 -21.95 -13.50
C ASP A 218 27.62 -21.76 -12.58
N PRO A 219 28.13 -22.83 -11.92
CA PRO A 219 29.20 -22.73 -10.93
C PRO A 219 30.43 -21.92 -11.38
N PRO A 220 30.97 -22.05 -12.62
CA PRO A 220 32.14 -21.27 -13.03
C PRO A 220 31.90 -19.76 -13.04
N VAL A 221 30.64 -19.29 -13.32
CA VAL A 221 30.27 -17.88 -13.27
C VAL A 221 30.11 -17.42 -11.82
N VAL A 222 29.52 -18.28 -10.99
CA VAL A 222 29.38 -18.02 -9.54
C VAL A 222 30.73 -17.83 -8.90
N ASP A 223 31.66 -18.75 -9.14
CA ASP A 223 33.01 -18.71 -8.58
C ASP A 223 33.78 -17.47 -9.05
N HIS A 224 33.67 -17.12 -10.32
CA HIS A 224 34.32 -15.92 -10.86
C HIS A 224 33.75 -14.62 -10.18
N VAL A 225 32.45 -14.48 -10.12
CA VAL A 225 31.80 -13.25 -9.57
C VAL A 225 32.03 -13.15 -8.06
N LEU A 226 31.82 -14.22 -7.30
CA LEU A 226 32.01 -14.22 -5.84
C LEU A 226 33.49 -14.25 -5.43
N GLY A 227 34.38 -14.71 -6.30
CA GLY A 227 35.84 -14.70 -6.10
C GLY A 227 36.42 -13.29 -6.03
N ALA A 228 35.80 -12.30 -6.68
CA ALA A 228 36.26 -10.93 -6.68
C ALA A 228 36.10 -10.26 -5.30
N ALA A 229 37.16 -9.57 -4.84
CA ALA A 229 37.15 -8.89 -3.56
C ALA A 229 36.07 -7.79 -3.50
N GLU A 230 35.91 -7.04 -4.59
CA GLU A 230 34.91 -5.97 -4.74
C GLU A 230 33.47 -6.52 -4.60
N THR A 231 33.19 -7.70 -5.19
CA THR A 231 31.87 -8.35 -5.05
C THR A 231 31.58 -8.72 -3.60
N ARG A 232 32.56 -9.28 -2.89
CA ARG A 232 32.39 -9.65 -1.48
C ARG A 232 32.17 -8.43 -0.59
N GLU A 233 32.91 -7.36 -0.85
CA GLU A 233 32.74 -6.09 -0.12
C GLU A 233 31.36 -5.51 -0.37
N PHE A 234 30.92 -5.46 -1.63
CA PHE A 234 29.57 -4.97 -1.98
C PHE A 234 28.46 -5.79 -1.32
N LEU A 235 28.56 -7.14 -1.38
CA LEU A 235 27.59 -8.03 -0.73
C LEU A 235 27.53 -7.79 0.79
N GLY A 236 28.67 -7.67 1.46
CA GLY A 236 28.71 -7.39 2.90
C GLY A 236 28.01 -6.08 3.27
N ARG A 237 28.34 -4.98 2.59
CA ARG A 237 27.74 -3.66 2.82
C ARG A 237 26.24 -3.66 2.50
N THR A 238 25.85 -4.31 1.42
CA THR A 238 24.43 -4.39 1.00
C THR A 238 23.62 -5.22 1.97
N ARG A 239 24.14 -6.37 2.41
CA ARG A 239 23.54 -7.20 3.45
C ARG A 239 23.30 -6.40 4.73
N ASP A 240 24.31 -5.68 5.21
CA ASP A 240 24.23 -4.92 6.45
C ASP A 240 23.20 -3.76 6.34
N LEU A 241 23.13 -3.09 5.18
CA LEU A 241 22.11 -2.10 4.89
C LEU A 241 20.72 -2.72 4.90
N LEU A 242 20.50 -3.81 4.16
CA LEU A 242 19.19 -4.46 4.06
C LEU A 242 18.76 -5.05 5.41
N ALA A 243 19.64 -5.68 6.16
CA ALA A 243 19.38 -6.18 7.51
C ALA A 243 18.94 -5.05 8.46
N TYR A 244 19.46 -3.83 8.27
CA TYR A 244 19.08 -2.67 9.03
C TYR A 244 17.71 -2.09 8.62
N VAL A 245 17.41 -1.99 7.31
CA VAL A 245 16.21 -1.30 6.83
C VAL A 245 14.98 -2.21 6.75
N MET A 246 15.12 -3.50 6.43
CA MET A 246 14.00 -4.43 6.29
C MET A 246 13.08 -4.49 7.52
N PRO A 247 13.59 -4.59 8.76
CA PRO A 247 12.74 -4.55 9.95
C PRO A 247 12.01 -3.21 10.15
N LYS A 248 12.53 -2.12 9.56
CA LYS A 248 11.90 -0.80 9.63
C LYS A 248 10.75 -0.71 8.64
N TYR A 249 10.92 -1.25 7.42
CA TYR A 249 9.84 -1.37 6.44
C TYR A 249 8.70 -2.24 6.96
N GLU A 250 9.02 -3.37 7.58
CA GLU A 250 8.02 -4.24 8.20
C GLU A 250 7.27 -3.52 9.33
N ARG A 251 7.98 -2.75 10.16
CA ARG A 251 7.39 -1.94 11.23
C ARG A 251 6.45 -0.86 10.70
N GLU A 252 6.76 -0.28 9.53
CA GLU A 252 5.90 0.69 8.85
C GLU A 252 4.67 0.06 8.19
N GLY A 253 4.56 -1.26 8.21
CA GLY A 253 3.41 -1.98 7.67
C GLY A 253 3.53 -2.37 6.21
N LYS A 254 4.75 -2.33 5.64
CA LYS A 254 4.99 -2.79 4.28
C LYS A 254 4.78 -4.30 4.19
N SER A 255 3.86 -4.74 3.34
CA SER A 255 3.51 -6.16 3.18
C SER A 255 4.38 -6.87 2.15
N TYR A 256 4.93 -6.15 1.17
CA TYR A 256 5.78 -6.68 0.11
C TYR A 256 6.99 -5.79 -0.08
N LEU A 257 8.17 -6.40 -0.22
CA LEU A 257 9.42 -5.72 -0.54
C LEU A 257 10.05 -6.37 -1.77
N THR A 258 10.24 -5.60 -2.82
CA THR A 258 10.93 -6.04 -4.04
C THR A 258 12.30 -5.38 -4.14
N ILE A 259 13.36 -6.18 -4.07
CA ILE A 259 14.75 -5.74 -4.25
C ILE A 259 15.20 -6.17 -5.65
N ALA A 260 15.39 -5.20 -6.53
CA ALA A 260 15.83 -5.45 -7.90
C ALA A 260 17.34 -5.27 -8.03
N ILE A 261 18.01 -6.26 -8.60
CA ILE A 261 19.46 -6.26 -8.83
C ILE A 261 19.71 -6.28 -10.32
N GLY A 262 20.34 -5.24 -10.86
CA GLY A 262 20.52 -5.03 -12.28
C GLY A 262 21.98 -5.13 -12.75
N CYS A 263 22.22 -5.94 -13.79
CA CYS A 263 23.43 -5.84 -14.60
C CYS A 263 23.05 -5.49 -16.05
N THR A 264 24.01 -5.44 -16.97
CA THR A 264 23.72 -5.03 -18.36
C THR A 264 22.68 -5.94 -19.01
N GLY A 265 22.86 -7.25 -18.98
CA GLY A 265 21.99 -8.23 -19.63
C GLY A 265 21.07 -9.04 -18.71
N GLY A 266 21.21 -8.93 -17.39
CA GLY A 266 20.41 -9.72 -16.44
C GLY A 266 20.79 -11.20 -16.37
N ARG A 267 21.97 -11.59 -16.89
CA ARG A 267 22.31 -12.99 -17.10
C ARG A 267 23.38 -13.54 -16.14
N HIS A 268 24.33 -12.71 -15.74
CA HIS A 268 25.51 -13.16 -14.95
C HIS A 268 25.52 -12.52 -13.56
N ARG A 269 26.12 -11.32 -13.42
CA ARG A 269 26.37 -10.64 -12.13
C ARG A 269 25.12 -10.46 -11.27
N SER A 270 24.04 -9.95 -11.86
CA SER A 270 22.78 -9.72 -11.12
C SER A 270 22.16 -11.02 -10.59
N VAL A 271 22.32 -12.12 -11.32
CA VAL A 271 21.84 -13.44 -10.90
C VAL A 271 22.64 -13.93 -9.71
N VAL A 272 24.00 -13.95 -9.82
CA VAL A 272 24.89 -14.38 -8.73
C VAL A 272 24.69 -13.56 -7.47
N VAL A 273 24.64 -12.22 -7.59
CA VAL A 273 24.46 -11.33 -6.45
C VAL A 273 23.07 -11.51 -5.83
N GLY A 274 22.03 -11.73 -6.65
CA GLY A 274 20.66 -12.00 -6.17
C GLY A 274 20.59 -13.25 -5.31
N GLU A 275 21.16 -14.36 -5.77
CA GLU A 275 21.22 -15.61 -5.04
C GLU A 275 22.03 -15.50 -3.75
N ALA A 276 23.17 -14.82 -3.80
CA ALA A 276 24.01 -14.61 -2.63
C ALA A 276 23.30 -13.78 -1.55
N LEU A 277 22.68 -12.66 -1.93
CA LEU A 277 21.93 -11.82 -0.99
C LEU A 277 20.72 -12.54 -0.41
N ALA A 278 19.99 -13.32 -1.21
CA ALA A 278 18.86 -14.09 -0.71
C ALA A 278 19.30 -15.09 0.38
N ARG A 279 20.39 -15.80 0.13
CA ARG A 279 20.97 -16.75 1.10
C ARG A 279 21.43 -16.03 2.37
N ASP A 280 22.14 -14.90 2.24
CA ASP A 280 22.74 -14.18 3.35
C ASP A 280 21.69 -13.44 4.23
N LEU A 281 20.56 -13.07 3.65
CA LEU A 281 19.43 -12.41 4.35
C LEU A 281 18.41 -13.41 4.91
N SER A 282 18.40 -14.65 4.44
CA SER A 282 17.51 -15.69 4.92
C SER A 282 17.87 -16.11 6.34
N THR A 283 16.87 -16.10 7.23
CA THR A 283 17.04 -16.61 8.60
C THR A 283 16.10 -17.79 8.85
N PRO A 284 16.48 -18.80 9.67
CA PRO A 284 15.63 -19.97 9.92
C PRO A 284 14.25 -19.65 10.46
N ALA A 285 14.10 -18.53 11.18
CA ALA A 285 12.85 -18.05 11.75
C ALA A 285 12.20 -16.93 10.93
N GLY A 286 12.83 -16.47 9.85
CA GLY A 286 12.35 -15.39 8.99
C GLY A 286 11.37 -15.89 7.93
N PRO A 287 10.63 -14.97 7.28
CA PRO A 287 9.86 -15.31 6.09
C PRO A 287 10.82 -15.72 4.95
N PRO A 288 10.40 -16.65 4.08
CA PRO A 288 11.22 -17.03 2.94
C PRO A 288 11.44 -15.86 2.00
N ILE A 289 12.68 -15.71 1.52
CA ILE A 289 13.02 -14.74 0.47
C ILE A 289 12.93 -15.46 -0.87
N THR A 290 12.05 -14.97 -1.74
CA THR A 290 11.88 -15.53 -3.08
C THR A 290 12.83 -14.86 -4.06
N VAL A 291 13.56 -15.65 -4.87
CA VAL A 291 14.42 -15.13 -5.95
C VAL A 291 13.76 -15.38 -7.30
N VAL A 292 13.75 -14.35 -8.16
CA VAL A 292 13.24 -14.42 -9.52
C VAL A 292 14.26 -13.84 -10.48
N HIS A 293 14.61 -14.61 -11.51
CA HIS A 293 15.54 -14.16 -12.55
C HIS A 293 14.77 -13.79 -13.82
N ARG A 294 14.41 -12.50 -13.95
CA ARG A 294 13.54 -12.02 -15.03
C ARG A 294 14.14 -12.23 -16.43
N ASP A 295 15.45 -12.02 -16.57
CA ASP A 295 16.08 -11.94 -17.89
C ASP A 295 17.20 -12.98 -18.11
N VAL A 296 17.39 -13.95 -17.22
CA VAL A 296 18.49 -14.93 -17.26
C VAL A 296 18.54 -15.72 -18.56
N HIS A 297 17.40 -16.05 -19.16
CA HIS A 297 17.29 -16.81 -20.41
C HIS A 297 17.07 -15.93 -21.64
N ARG A 298 16.93 -14.61 -21.49
CA ARG A 298 16.79 -13.70 -22.62
C ARG A 298 18.09 -13.57 -23.42
N GLY A 299 18.04 -13.78 -24.71
CA GLY A 299 19.19 -13.69 -25.63
C GLY A 299 19.88 -15.00 -25.91
N ASN A 300 19.31 -16.15 -25.52
CA ASN A 300 19.78 -17.48 -25.87
C ASN A 300 19.07 -18.06 -27.12
N THR A 301 18.36 -17.22 -27.90
CA THR A 301 18.07 -17.60 -29.27
C THR A 301 19.39 -17.53 -30.02
N ALA A 302 20.00 -18.69 -30.22
CA ALA A 302 20.89 -18.86 -31.36
C ALA A 302 20.19 -18.25 -32.58
N PRO A 303 20.91 -17.60 -33.52
CA PRO A 303 20.31 -17.28 -34.79
C PRO A 303 19.74 -18.61 -35.29
N LEU A 304 18.47 -18.72 -35.52
CA LEU A 304 17.92 -19.72 -36.38
C LEU A 304 18.60 -19.41 -37.72
N ASP A 305 19.54 -20.25 -38.13
CA ASP A 305 20.04 -20.28 -39.49
C ASP A 305 18.85 -20.62 -40.38
N GLY A 306 18.17 -19.61 -40.78
CA GLY A 306 16.97 -19.64 -41.63
C GLY A 306 16.78 -18.24 -42.17
N GLU A 307 17.11 -18.04 -43.41
CA GLU A 307 16.92 -16.86 -44.21
C GLU A 307 15.61 -16.14 -43.81
N ALA A 308 15.74 -14.92 -43.30
CA ALA A 308 14.60 -14.02 -43.19
C ALA A 308 14.04 -13.79 -44.60
N PRO A 309 12.74 -14.04 -44.87
CA PRO A 309 12.18 -13.65 -46.13
C PRO A 309 12.34 -12.13 -46.25
N ALA A 310 12.98 -11.70 -47.34
CA ALA A 310 13.12 -10.31 -47.71
C ALA A 310 11.71 -9.70 -47.80
N LEU A 311 11.45 -8.72 -46.94
CA LEU A 311 10.27 -7.89 -47.05
C LEU A 311 10.31 -7.23 -48.44
N PRO A 312 9.25 -7.32 -49.27
CA PRO A 312 9.21 -6.63 -50.55
C PRO A 312 9.36 -5.13 -50.29
N ALA A 313 10.30 -4.50 -50.99
CA ALA A 313 10.47 -3.07 -50.96
C ALA A 313 9.16 -2.42 -51.39
N ALA A 314 8.60 -1.56 -50.52
CA ALA A 314 7.47 -0.72 -50.82
C ALA A 314 7.90 0.20 -51.99
N PRO A 315 7.07 0.40 -53.02
CA PRO A 315 7.38 1.34 -54.09
C PRO A 315 7.44 2.77 -53.52
N CYS A 316 8.55 3.43 -53.79
CA CYS A 316 8.66 4.87 -53.56
C CYS A 316 7.64 5.55 -54.51
N SER A 317 6.57 6.08 -53.97
CA SER A 317 5.73 7.04 -54.67
C SER A 317 6.42 8.41 -54.62
N GLU A 318 6.84 8.89 -55.79
CA GLU A 318 7.41 10.23 -56.02
C GLU A 318 6.32 11.31 -56.01
N ASP A 319 5.37 11.33 -55.10
CA ASP A 319 4.31 12.34 -55.05
C ASP A 319 4.08 12.88 -53.63
N SER A 320 5.09 13.52 -53.07
CA SER A 320 4.88 14.29 -51.82
C SER A 320 5.81 15.52 -51.70
N ARG A 321 6.19 16.14 -52.85
CA ARG A 321 6.94 17.41 -52.80
C ARG A 321 6.08 18.67 -52.97
N ASP A 322 4.79 18.54 -53.27
CA ASP A 322 3.92 19.69 -53.58
C ASP A 322 2.98 20.13 -52.45
N GLU A 323 2.82 19.33 -51.40
CA GLU A 323 1.94 19.72 -50.28
C GLU A 323 2.61 20.46 -49.14
N ARG A 324 3.95 20.61 -49.14
CA ARG A 324 4.66 21.38 -48.10
C ARG A 324 4.86 22.86 -48.37
N GLN A 325 4.60 23.31 -49.62
CA GLN A 325 4.70 24.73 -49.97
C GLN A 325 3.41 25.50 -49.73
N SER A 326 2.25 24.86 -49.80
CA SER A 326 0.93 25.50 -49.59
C SER A 326 0.57 25.73 -48.11
N ALA A 327 1.28 25.11 -47.15
CA ALA A 327 1.00 25.25 -45.72
C ALA A 327 1.80 26.41 -45.05
N LEU A 328 2.73 27.06 -45.74
CA LEU A 328 3.57 28.12 -45.20
C LEU A 328 3.08 29.52 -45.57
N GLU A 329 2.14 29.67 -46.51
CA GLU A 329 1.61 30.97 -46.90
C GLU A 329 0.31 31.42 -46.20
N LEU A 330 -0.26 30.61 -45.31
CA LEU A 330 -1.50 30.92 -44.58
C LEU A 330 -1.32 31.30 -43.10
N LYS A 331 -0.09 31.54 -42.63
CA LYS A 331 0.18 31.98 -41.25
C LYS A 331 0.89 33.36 -41.19
N GLY A 332 0.45 34.30 -41.98
CA GLY A 332 0.97 35.67 -41.93
C GLY A 332 -0.17 36.67 -42.00
N ALA A 333 -0.90 36.89 -40.89
CA ALA A 333 -1.61 38.14 -40.58
C ALA A 333 -2.61 37.92 -39.42
N THR A 334 -2.16 38.09 -38.18
CA THR A 334 -3.01 38.65 -37.11
C THR A 334 -2.11 39.14 -35.97
N THR A 335 -1.90 40.46 -36.01
CA THR A 335 -1.30 41.23 -34.91
C THR A 335 -2.30 41.36 -33.77
N PRO A 336 -1.95 41.13 -32.51
CA PRO A 336 -2.84 41.41 -31.39
C PRO A 336 -2.86 42.92 -31.06
N PRO A 337 -4.01 43.45 -30.57
CA PRO A 337 -4.12 44.88 -30.20
C PRO A 337 -3.35 45.17 -28.90
N PRO A 338 -2.94 46.46 -28.69
CA PRO A 338 -2.10 46.86 -27.57
C PRO A 338 -2.87 46.82 -26.22
N ALA A 339 -2.13 46.42 -25.18
CA ALA A 339 -2.62 46.40 -23.81
C ALA A 339 -2.88 47.82 -23.31
N THR A 340 -4.09 48.04 -22.77
CA THR A 340 -4.48 49.25 -22.06
C THR A 340 -3.85 49.29 -20.66
N ALA A 341 -3.20 50.37 -20.32
CA ALA A 341 -2.60 50.65 -19.01
C ALA A 341 -3.68 50.88 -17.92
N PRO A 342 -3.43 50.52 -16.64
CA PRO A 342 -4.36 50.81 -15.57
C PRO A 342 -4.33 52.29 -15.18
N SER A 343 -5.52 52.90 -15.10
CA SER A 343 -5.74 54.25 -14.62
C SER A 343 -5.48 54.33 -13.11
N GLN A 344 -4.66 55.30 -12.72
CA GLN A 344 -4.49 55.79 -11.34
C GLN A 344 -5.79 56.44 -10.88
N VAL A 345 -6.34 55.96 -9.75
CA VAL A 345 -7.33 56.68 -8.99
C VAL A 345 -6.65 57.37 -7.81
N ALA A 346 -6.74 58.67 -7.85
CA ALA A 346 -6.20 59.61 -6.88
C ALA A 346 -6.85 59.48 -5.50
N SER A 347 -6.02 59.56 -4.48
CA SER A 347 -6.40 59.86 -3.11
C SER A 347 -7.06 61.23 -2.97
N ARG A 348 -8.22 61.31 -2.34
CA ARG A 348 -8.62 62.53 -1.64
C ARG A 348 -9.12 62.17 -0.24
N GLY A 349 -8.43 62.74 0.71
CA GLY A 349 -8.79 62.73 2.11
C GLY A 349 -9.96 63.66 2.43
N GLY A 350 -10.49 63.56 3.61
CA GLY A 350 -11.49 64.46 4.17
C GLY A 350 -12.09 63.95 5.47
N HIS A 351 -11.48 64.40 6.55
CA HIS A 351 -12.07 64.71 7.86
C HIS A 351 -13.57 64.48 8.06
N ARG A 352 -13.98 63.65 9.01
CA ARG A 352 -14.51 63.98 10.34
C ARG A 352 -14.78 62.71 11.13
#